data_e44badb1e0eb1c9d8591d0efa09fa641
#
_entry.id   e44badb1e0eb1c9d8591d0efa09fa641
#
_cell.length_a   1.000
_cell.length_b   1.000
_cell.length_c   1.000
_cell.angle_alpha   90.00
_cell.angle_beta   90.00
_cell.angle_gamma   90.00
#
_symmetry.space_group_name_H-M   'P 1'
#
loop_
_entity.id
_entity.type
_entity.pdbx_description
1 polymer ?
#
loop_
_entity_poly.entity_id
_entity_poly.type
_entity_poly.pdbx_seq_one_letter_code
_entity_poly.pdbx_strand_id
1 'polypeptide(L)'
;MKPDFGAAAEDYRKYRAGFPESLFDRLGSMDIGQAGQEIVDLGTGTGSLARGFARRGCRVIGIDPDSRLLSQARELDAEAGVEVDYRIGRAEETSLASGSVDVVAAGQCWHWFDRAAAAREASRILRRDGRILIAHFDWIPLPGSVVEATEKLILAHSPSWPGAGGLGVYPPWLRDLGEAGFREIETFSYDLDVPYTPEAWRGRVRASGGVGGALSEPEVAAFDRELESLLVKRFPSEILAVHHRVFAVVADAPGRSDSPGA
;
A
#
# COMPACT_ATOMS: atom_id res chain seq x y z
N MET A 1 -2.22 -19.15 -0.19
CA MET A 1 -3.61 -18.66 -0.27
C MET A 1 -3.55 -17.14 -0.19
N LYS A 2 -4.21 -16.39 -1.08
CA LYS A 2 -4.29 -14.94 -0.93
C LYS A 2 -5.23 -14.62 0.24
N PRO A 3 -4.89 -13.71 1.17
CA PRO A 3 -5.78 -13.32 2.25
C PRO A 3 -7.08 -12.74 1.70
N ASP A 4 -8.23 -13.06 2.31
CA ASP A 4 -9.50 -12.41 1.99
C ASP A 4 -9.61 -11.11 2.79
N PHE A 5 -9.10 -10.02 2.22
CA PHE A 5 -9.17 -8.69 2.82
C PHE A 5 -10.61 -8.17 2.93
N GLY A 6 -11.55 -8.72 2.15
CA GLY A 6 -12.95 -8.35 2.21
C GLY A 6 -13.64 -8.83 3.49
N ALA A 7 -13.21 -9.94 4.11
CA ALA A 7 -13.76 -10.43 5.36
C ALA A 7 -13.40 -9.55 6.58
N ALA A 8 -12.23 -8.88 6.54
CA ALA A 8 -11.78 -7.95 7.59
C ALA A 8 -11.96 -6.48 7.17
N ALA A 9 -12.84 -6.21 6.20
CA ALA A 9 -12.96 -4.92 5.53
C ALA A 9 -13.31 -3.76 6.47
N GLU A 10 -14.11 -4.00 7.51
CA GLU A 10 -14.51 -2.96 8.47
C GLU A 10 -13.34 -2.53 9.36
N ASP A 11 -12.60 -3.48 9.95
CA ASP A 11 -11.38 -3.20 10.73
C ASP A 11 -10.29 -2.60 9.82
N TYR A 12 -10.18 -3.06 8.59
CA TYR A 12 -9.25 -2.52 7.60
C TYR A 12 -9.55 -1.05 7.29
N ARG A 13 -10.83 -0.72 7.02
CA ARG A 13 -11.28 0.65 6.80
C ARG A 13 -11.01 1.56 7.98
N LYS A 14 -11.35 1.08 9.19
CA LYS A 14 -11.36 1.90 10.40
C LYS A 14 -9.97 2.13 10.99
N TYR A 15 -9.07 1.16 10.89
CA TYR A 15 -7.84 1.16 11.67
C TYR A 15 -6.55 1.13 10.85
N ARG A 16 -6.62 0.91 9.54
CA ARG A 16 -5.40 0.95 8.74
C ARG A 16 -4.98 2.40 8.52
N ALA A 17 -3.75 2.74 8.97
CA ALA A 17 -3.14 4.02 8.64
C ALA A 17 -3.03 4.17 7.12
N GLY A 18 -3.53 5.27 6.59
CA GLY A 18 -3.25 5.69 5.23
C GLY A 18 -1.80 6.11 5.07
N PHE A 19 -1.36 6.32 3.84
CA PHE A 19 -0.04 6.91 3.61
C PHE A 19 0.05 8.28 4.26
N PRO A 20 1.18 8.60 4.93
CA PRO A 20 1.36 9.88 5.59
C PRO A 20 1.49 11.03 4.59
N GLU A 21 1.05 12.23 4.96
CA GLU A 21 1.15 13.43 4.12
C GLU A 21 2.60 13.69 3.66
N SER A 22 3.59 13.39 4.53
CA SER A 22 5.01 13.52 4.23
C SER A 22 5.48 12.69 3.03
N LEU A 23 4.80 11.56 2.71
CA LEU A 23 5.07 10.83 1.47
C LEU A 23 4.72 11.69 0.25
N PHE A 24 3.53 12.25 0.24
CA PHE A 24 3.05 13.03 -0.89
C PHE A 24 3.84 14.34 -1.05
N ASP A 25 4.25 14.98 0.06
CA ASP A 25 5.09 16.18 0.02
C ASP A 25 6.45 15.86 -0.62
N ARG A 26 7.03 14.71 -0.25
CA ARG A 26 8.29 14.25 -0.85
C ARG A 26 8.13 13.90 -2.33
N LEU A 27 7.03 13.22 -2.70
CA LEU A 27 6.71 12.94 -4.11
C LEU A 27 6.49 14.22 -4.90
N GLY A 28 5.85 15.23 -4.30
CA GLY A 28 5.68 16.55 -4.91
C GLY A 28 7.00 17.24 -5.25
N SER A 29 8.05 17.06 -4.43
CA SER A 29 9.40 17.57 -4.73
C SER A 29 10.11 16.81 -5.86
N MET A 30 9.56 15.67 -6.27
CA MET A 30 9.99 14.85 -7.40
C MET A 30 9.01 14.96 -8.57
N ASP A 31 8.20 16.02 -8.64
CA ASP A 31 7.17 16.25 -9.67
C ASP A 31 6.13 15.13 -9.83
N ILE A 32 5.85 14.39 -8.75
CA ILE A 32 4.81 13.36 -8.70
C ILE A 32 3.66 13.84 -7.81
N GLY A 33 2.43 13.77 -8.32
CA GLY A 33 1.24 14.23 -7.61
C GLY A 33 0.99 15.73 -7.76
N GLN A 34 1.45 16.34 -8.85
CA GLN A 34 1.16 17.73 -9.18
C GLN A 34 -0.28 17.88 -9.68
N ALA A 35 -0.91 19.01 -9.35
CA ALA A 35 -2.27 19.28 -9.77
C ALA A 35 -2.44 19.15 -11.30
N GLY A 36 -3.49 18.43 -11.71
CA GLY A 36 -3.78 18.18 -13.12
C GLY A 36 -3.11 16.95 -13.72
N GLN A 37 -2.15 16.30 -13.04
CA GLN A 37 -1.59 15.03 -13.53
C GLN A 37 -2.65 13.94 -13.60
N GLU A 38 -2.54 13.10 -14.64
CA GLU A 38 -3.31 11.86 -14.81
C GLU A 38 -2.59 10.71 -14.10
N ILE A 39 -3.17 10.18 -13.05
CA ILE A 39 -2.55 9.13 -12.22
C ILE A 39 -3.41 7.86 -12.24
N VAL A 40 -2.77 6.71 -12.36
CA VAL A 40 -3.41 5.40 -12.16
C VAL A 40 -2.84 4.76 -10.90
N ASP A 41 -3.71 4.36 -9.97
CA ASP A 41 -3.37 3.60 -8.77
C ASP A 41 -3.77 2.13 -8.97
N LEU A 42 -2.77 1.27 -9.18
CA LEU A 42 -2.91 -0.17 -9.42
C LEU A 42 -3.05 -0.91 -8.09
N GLY A 43 -4.06 -1.78 -7.97
CA GLY A 43 -4.38 -2.44 -6.71
C GLY A 43 -4.78 -1.43 -5.63
N THR A 44 -5.63 -0.47 -6.01
CA THR A 44 -5.98 0.71 -5.20
C THR A 44 -6.65 0.37 -3.87
N GLY A 45 -7.28 -0.81 -3.76
CA GLY A 45 -7.97 -1.27 -2.56
C GLY A 45 -9.04 -0.27 -2.11
N THR A 46 -8.91 0.23 -0.88
CA THR A 46 -9.80 1.27 -0.32
C THR A 46 -9.38 2.70 -0.69
N GLY A 47 -8.53 2.88 -1.70
CA GLY A 47 -8.19 4.16 -2.28
C GLY A 47 -7.25 5.06 -1.47
N SER A 48 -6.44 4.51 -0.57
CA SER A 48 -5.59 5.31 0.32
C SER A 48 -4.60 6.19 -0.45
N LEU A 49 -3.89 5.63 -1.44
CA LEU A 49 -2.93 6.36 -2.26
C LEU A 49 -3.65 7.26 -3.27
N ALA A 50 -4.68 6.72 -3.94
CA ALA A 50 -5.51 7.45 -4.91
C ALA A 50 -6.12 8.71 -4.31
N ARG A 51 -6.70 8.60 -3.11
CA ARG A 51 -7.30 9.74 -2.37
C ARG A 51 -6.28 10.81 -2.02
N GLY A 52 -5.06 10.40 -1.64
CA GLY A 52 -3.98 11.33 -1.35
C GLY A 52 -3.59 12.17 -2.57
N PHE A 53 -3.55 11.59 -3.76
CA PHE A 53 -3.32 12.30 -5.01
C PHE A 53 -4.52 13.17 -5.42
N ALA A 54 -5.75 12.65 -5.28
CA ALA A 54 -6.95 13.40 -5.60
C ALA A 54 -7.07 14.68 -4.75
N ARG A 55 -6.72 14.63 -3.45
CA ARG A 55 -6.66 15.82 -2.59
C ARG A 55 -5.67 16.89 -3.07
N ARG A 56 -4.67 16.50 -3.86
CA ARG A 56 -3.68 17.40 -4.47
C ARG A 56 -4.07 17.90 -5.85
N GLY A 57 -5.30 17.62 -6.29
CA GLY A 57 -5.83 18.08 -7.55
C GLY A 57 -5.43 17.23 -8.76
N CYS A 58 -4.96 16.01 -8.56
CA CYS A 58 -4.72 15.05 -9.63
C CYS A 58 -6.04 14.44 -10.13
N ARG A 59 -6.08 14.04 -11.41
CA ARG A 59 -7.12 13.18 -11.96
C ARG A 59 -6.70 11.72 -11.77
N VAL A 60 -7.42 10.99 -10.92
CA VAL A 60 -6.98 9.66 -10.49
C VAL A 60 -7.95 8.59 -10.95
N ILE A 61 -7.40 7.51 -11.52
CA ILE A 61 -8.09 6.26 -11.80
C ILE A 61 -7.56 5.22 -10.80
N GLY A 62 -8.45 4.61 -10.00
CA GLY A 62 -8.12 3.51 -9.11
C GLY A 62 -8.56 2.18 -9.70
N ILE A 63 -7.67 1.20 -9.83
CA ILE A 63 -7.97 -0.13 -10.39
C ILE A 63 -7.76 -1.19 -9.32
N ASP A 64 -8.79 -2.02 -9.09
CA ASP A 64 -8.74 -3.16 -8.17
C ASP A 64 -9.71 -4.26 -8.63
N PRO A 65 -9.36 -5.56 -8.49
CA PRO A 65 -10.27 -6.64 -8.83
C PRO A 65 -11.40 -6.84 -7.81
N ASP A 66 -11.30 -6.32 -6.58
CA ASP A 66 -12.31 -6.49 -5.54
C ASP A 66 -13.30 -5.31 -5.50
N SER A 67 -14.50 -5.54 -6.02
CA SER A 67 -15.57 -4.53 -6.02
C SER A 67 -16.01 -4.08 -4.62
N ARG A 68 -15.81 -4.91 -3.58
CA ARG A 68 -16.15 -4.56 -2.18
C ARG A 68 -15.20 -3.48 -1.68
N LEU A 69 -13.89 -3.60 -1.97
CA LEU A 69 -12.90 -2.59 -1.64
C LEU A 69 -13.15 -1.28 -2.38
N LEU A 70 -13.53 -1.36 -3.67
CA LEU A 70 -13.87 -0.17 -4.45
C LEU A 70 -15.14 0.53 -3.94
N SER A 71 -16.11 -0.22 -3.41
CA SER A 71 -17.29 0.39 -2.76
C SER A 71 -16.89 1.19 -1.52
N GLN A 72 -16.04 0.63 -0.67
CA GLN A 72 -15.51 1.34 0.50
C GLN A 72 -14.65 2.55 0.13
N ALA A 73 -13.86 2.43 -0.96
CA ALA A 73 -13.08 3.55 -1.47
C ALA A 73 -13.96 4.75 -1.82
N ARG A 74 -15.09 4.52 -2.53
CA ARG A 74 -16.05 5.58 -2.89
C ARG A 74 -16.69 6.23 -1.66
N GLU A 75 -17.03 5.45 -0.64
CA GLU A 75 -17.58 5.98 0.62
C GLU A 75 -16.56 6.90 1.32
N LEU A 76 -15.31 6.44 1.43
CA LEU A 76 -14.22 7.21 2.03
C LEU A 76 -13.87 8.47 1.22
N ASP A 77 -14.02 8.44 -0.10
CA ASP A 77 -13.81 9.60 -0.96
C ASP A 77 -14.93 10.64 -0.78
N ALA A 78 -16.17 10.19 -0.66
CA ALA A 78 -17.30 11.07 -0.36
C ALA A 78 -17.11 11.76 1.01
N GLU A 79 -16.67 11.03 2.05
CA GLU A 79 -16.31 11.60 3.36
C GLU A 79 -15.16 12.62 3.26
N ALA A 80 -14.21 12.39 2.34
CA ALA A 80 -13.04 13.23 2.13
C ALA A 80 -13.27 14.42 1.18
N GLY A 81 -14.43 14.45 0.50
CA GLY A 81 -14.79 15.49 -0.48
C GLY A 81 -13.91 15.46 -1.74
N VAL A 82 -13.50 14.27 -2.20
CA VAL A 82 -12.71 14.07 -3.43
C VAL A 82 -13.39 13.10 -4.38
N GLU A 83 -12.98 13.12 -5.64
CA GLU A 83 -13.43 12.17 -6.66
C GLU A 83 -12.26 11.35 -7.20
N VAL A 84 -12.47 10.01 -7.29
CA VAL A 84 -11.57 9.06 -7.95
C VAL A 84 -12.40 8.18 -8.88
N ASP A 85 -11.95 7.94 -10.09
CA ASP A 85 -12.58 7.03 -11.05
C ASP A 85 -12.18 5.57 -10.73
N TYR A 86 -13.00 4.85 -9.99
CA TYR A 86 -12.73 3.47 -9.61
C TYR A 86 -13.24 2.48 -10.65
N ARG A 87 -12.35 1.61 -11.13
CA ARG A 87 -12.64 0.58 -12.13
C ARG A 87 -12.26 -0.81 -11.63
N ILE A 88 -13.10 -1.80 -11.93
CA ILE A 88 -12.78 -3.21 -11.70
C ILE A 88 -11.78 -3.63 -12.78
N GLY A 89 -10.62 -4.14 -12.38
CA GLY A 89 -9.56 -4.56 -13.30
C GLY A 89 -8.35 -5.12 -12.58
N ARG A 90 -7.34 -5.47 -13.35
CA ARG A 90 -6.08 -6.04 -12.86
C ARG A 90 -4.91 -5.15 -13.26
N ALA A 91 -3.86 -5.17 -12.44
CA ALA A 91 -2.64 -4.41 -12.69
C ALA A 91 -1.90 -4.86 -13.96
N GLU A 92 -2.06 -6.14 -14.31
CA GLU A 92 -1.41 -6.77 -15.45
C GLU A 92 -2.09 -6.43 -16.80
N GLU A 93 -3.36 -5.95 -16.75
CA GLU A 93 -4.17 -5.63 -17.94
C GLU A 93 -5.24 -4.58 -17.55
N THR A 94 -4.88 -3.30 -17.69
CA THR A 94 -5.69 -2.18 -17.21
C THR A 94 -6.80 -1.74 -18.19
N SER A 95 -6.73 -2.17 -19.44
CA SER A 95 -7.58 -1.69 -20.55
C SER A 95 -7.45 -0.19 -20.85
N LEU A 96 -6.43 0.48 -20.32
CA LEU A 96 -6.14 1.88 -20.61
C LEU A 96 -5.36 2.03 -21.92
N ALA A 97 -5.49 3.18 -22.57
CA ALA A 97 -4.73 3.48 -23.77
C ALA A 97 -3.23 3.58 -23.49
N SER A 98 -2.40 3.20 -24.47
CA SER A 98 -0.95 3.39 -24.36
C SER A 98 -0.58 4.87 -24.31
N GLY A 99 0.33 5.23 -23.40
CA GLY A 99 0.82 6.60 -23.26
C GLY A 99 -0.26 7.58 -22.80
N SER A 100 -1.17 7.14 -21.92
CA SER A 100 -2.31 7.94 -21.49
C SER A 100 -2.15 8.61 -20.13
N VAL A 101 -1.21 8.17 -19.29
CA VAL A 101 -1.07 8.65 -17.92
C VAL A 101 0.32 9.20 -17.61
N ASP A 102 0.40 10.15 -16.68
CA ASP A 102 1.64 10.77 -16.24
C ASP A 102 2.33 9.92 -15.16
N VAL A 103 1.53 9.30 -14.28
CA VAL A 103 2.03 8.49 -13.18
C VAL A 103 1.25 7.18 -13.07
N VAL A 104 2.00 6.09 -12.89
CA VAL A 104 1.45 4.82 -12.41
C VAL A 104 1.91 4.62 -10.99
N ALA A 105 0.97 4.45 -10.06
CA ALA A 105 1.23 4.23 -8.65
C ALA A 105 0.79 2.82 -8.23
N ALA A 106 1.47 2.23 -7.23
CA ALA A 106 1.07 0.99 -6.59
C ALA A 106 1.40 1.08 -5.08
N GLY A 107 0.34 1.17 -4.27
CA GLY A 107 0.46 1.34 -2.82
C GLY A 107 0.21 0.04 -2.05
N GLN A 108 1.23 -0.55 -1.41
CA GLN A 108 1.12 -1.74 -0.56
C GLN A 108 0.58 -3.01 -1.26
N CYS A 109 0.70 -3.12 -2.58
CA CYS A 109 0.09 -4.20 -3.36
C CYS A 109 1.04 -4.88 -4.35
N TRP A 110 2.20 -4.30 -4.65
CA TRP A 110 3.12 -4.79 -5.70
C TRP A 110 3.48 -6.27 -5.56
N HIS A 111 3.61 -6.77 -4.36
CA HIS A 111 3.92 -8.17 -4.07
C HIS A 111 2.77 -9.15 -4.38
N TRP A 112 1.55 -8.65 -4.66
CA TRP A 112 0.40 -9.47 -5.04
C TRP A 112 0.28 -9.69 -6.56
N PHE A 113 0.99 -8.89 -7.36
CA PHE A 113 0.92 -8.90 -8.81
C PHE A 113 1.80 -9.99 -9.44
N ASP A 114 1.50 -10.38 -10.69
CA ASP A 114 2.53 -10.80 -11.61
C ASP A 114 3.37 -9.56 -11.92
N ARG A 115 4.45 -9.36 -11.17
CA ARG A 115 5.23 -8.13 -11.17
C ARG A 115 5.83 -7.81 -12.54
N ALA A 116 6.24 -8.84 -13.29
CA ALA A 116 6.77 -8.66 -14.64
C ALA A 116 5.67 -8.21 -15.62
N ALA A 117 4.48 -8.78 -15.52
CA ALA A 117 3.35 -8.36 -16.35
C ALA A 117 2.84 -6.96 -15.96
N ALA A 118 2.73 -6.67 -14.66
CA ALA A 118 2.33 -5.35 -14.17
C ALA A 118 3.33 -4.24 -14.54
N ALA A 119 4.63 -4.52 -14.48
CA ALA A 119 5.67 -3.57 -14.91
C ALA A 119 5.59 -3.27 -16.41
N ARG A 120 5.35 -4.30 -17.24
CA ARG A 120 5.15 -4.09 -18.69
C ARG A 120 3.89 -3.29 -19.00
N GLU A 121 2.79 -3.57 -18.29
CA GLU A 121 1.55 -2.82 -18.47
C GLU A 121 1.72 -1.36 -17.99
N ALA A 122 2.37 -1.13 -16.85
CA ALA A 122 2.72 0.21 -16.39
C ALA A 122 3.54 0.97 -17.43
N SER A 123 4.58 0.36 -18.00
CA SER A 123 5.37 0.94 -19.09
C SER A 123 4.53 1.26 -20.33
N ARG A 124 3.56 0.41 -20.67
CA ARG A 124 2.70 0.61 -21.85
C ARG A 124 1.78 1.82 -21.69
N ILE A 125 1.18 2.01 -20.51
CA ILE A 125 0.19 3.07 -20.28
C ILE A 125 0.84 4.41 -19.92
N LEU A 126 2.08 4.42 -19.42
CA LEU A 126 2.80 5.65 -19.13
C LEU A 126 3.11 6.45 -20.39
N ARG A 127 3.00 7.77 -20.28
CA ARG A 127 3.56 8.72 -21.26
C ARG A 127 5.08 8.60 -21.32
N ARG A 128 5.69 9.20 -22.34
CA ARG A 128 7.15 9.14 -22.56
C ARG A 128 7.96 9.64 -21.34
N ASP A 129 7.49 10.71 -20.71
CA ASP A 129 8.14 11.33 -19.55
C ASP A 129 7.37 10.99 -18.24
N GLY A 130 6.58 9.92 -18.28
CA GLY A 130 5.81 9.46 -17.13
C GLY A 130 6.66 8.68 -16.14
N ARG A 131 6.15 8.53 -14.92
CA ARG A 131 6.84 7.87 -13.82
C ARG A 131 6.04 6.76 -13.18
N ILE A 132 6.74 5.74 -12.69
CA ILE A 132 6.16 4.74 -11.81
C ILE A 132 6.54 5.03 -10.36
N LEU A 133 5.57 4.84 -9.46
CA LEU A 133 5.74 4.87 -8.00
C LEU A 133 5.30 3.52 -7.42
N ILE A 134 6.17 2.86 -6.68
CA ILE A 134 5.80 1.73 -5.83
C ILE A 134 6.07 2.14 -4.39
N ALA A 135 5.04 2.17 -3.54
CA ALA A 135 5.17 2.63 -2.16
C ALA A 135 4.65 1.61 -1.15
N HIS A 136 5.33 1.55 -0.01
CA HIS A 136 4.90 0.79 1.17
C HIS A 136 4.95 1.64 2.42
N PHE A 137 4.08 1.29 3.37
CA PHE A 137 4.02 1.90 4.69
C PHE A 137 3.73 0.81 5.72
N ASP A 138 4.80 0.27 6.28
CA ASP A 138 4.75 -0.92 7.13
C ASP A 138 5.15 -0.57 8.57
N TRP A 139 4.55 -1.25 9.52
CA TRP A 139 5.06 -1.27 10.89
C TRP A 139 6.41 -1.99 10.95
N ILE A 140 7.27 -1.59 11.88
CA ILE A 140 8.63 -2.13 12.02
C ILE A 140 8.81 -2.71 13.42
N PRO A 141 9.18 -4.01 13.54
CA PRO A 141 9.35 -4.69 14.82
C PRO A 141 10.71 -4.35 15.48
N LEU A 142 10.85 -3.11 15.94
CA LEU A 142 12.06 -2.74 16.70
C LEU A 142 12.13 -3.48 18.04
N PRO A 143 13.34 -3.83 18.52
CA PRO A 143 13.51 -4.50 19.80
C PRO A 143 12.82 -3.77 20.95
N GLY A 144 12.01 -4.48 21.72
CA GLY A 144 11.24 -3.95 22.85
C GLY A 144 9.97 -3.19 22.48
N SER A 145 9.69 -2.98 21.19
CA SER A 145 8.51 -2.25 20.72
C SER A 145 7.21 -3.05 20.87
N VAL A 146 6.10 -2.34 20.81
CA VAL A 146 4.75 -2.95 20.73
C VAL A 146 4.61 -3.84 19.48
N VAL A 147 5.24 -3.46 18.37
CA VAL A 147 5.21 -4.24 17.13
C VAL A 147 5.92 -5.58 17.31
N GLU A 148 7.13 -5.60 17.87
CA GLU A 148 7.86 -6.85 18.14
C GLU A 148 7.06 -7.79 19.03
N ALA A 149 6.44 -7.24 20.08
CA ALA A 149 5.64 -8.04 21.01
C ALA A 149 4.37 -8.59 20.31
N THR A 150 3.75 -7.78 19.44
CA THR A 150 2.58 -8.17 18.65
C THR A 150 2.94 -9.27 17.62
N GLU A 151 4.04 -9.12 16.88
CA GLU A 151 4.48 -10.12 15.90
C GLU A 151 4.82 -11.47 16.54
N LYS A 152 5.45 -11.45 17.73
CA LYS A 152 5.68 -12.68 18.52
C LYS A 152 4.37 -13.38 18.87
N LEU A 153 3.32 -12.63 19.21
CA LEU A 153 2.01 -13.18 19.47
C LEU A 153 1.35 -13.70 18.19
N ILE A 154 1.44 -12.97 17.06
CA ILE A 154 0.94 -13.46 15.77
C ILE A 154 1.60 -14.80 15.42
N LEU A 155 2.91 -14.92 15.54
CA LEU A 155 3.64 -16.15 15.24
C LEU A 155 3.28 -17.31 16.18
N ALA A 156 2.85 -17.05 17.42
CA ALA A 156 2.36 -18.08 18.31
C ALA A 156 1.04 -18.69 17.82
N HIS A 157 0.17 -17.91 17.19
CA HIS A 157 -1.11 -18.34 16.62
C HIS A 157 -1.02 -18.73 15.14
N SER A 158 -0.13 -18.11 14.37
CA SER A 158 0.09 -18.31 12.93
C SER A 158 1.59 -18.46 12.63
N PRO A 159 2.19 -19.62 12.93
CA PRO A 159 3.65 -19.82 12.85
C PRO A 159 4.25 -19.66 11.44
N SER A 160 3.42 -19.86 10.42
CA SER A 160 3.83 -19.74 9.00
C SER A 160 3.60 -18.37 8.40
N TRP A 161 3.20 -17.36 9.20
CA TRP A 161 2.98 -16.01 8.68
C TRP A 161 4.28 -15.39 8.15
N PRO A 162 4.35 -15.05 6.85
CA PRO A 162 5.58 -14.59 6.22
C PRO A 162 5.89 -13.10 6.48
N GLY A 163 4.97 -12.37 7.13
CA GLY A 163 5.09 -10.93 7.34
C GLY A 163 5.94 -10.53 8.56
N ALA A 164 6.33 -11.48 9.40
CA ALA A 164 7.09 -11.20 10.61
C ALA A 164 8.54 -10.77 10.31
N GLY A 165 9.08 -9.86 11.12
CA GLY A 165 10.47 -9.41 11.03
C GLY A 165 10.76 -8.55 9.81
N GLY A 166 9.74 -8.01 9.16
CA GLY A 166 9.89 -7.18 7.97
C GLY A 166 10.71 -5.92 8.24
N LEU A 167 11.64 -5.61 7.32
CA LEU A 167 12.45 -4.39 7.40
C LEU A 167 11.79 -3.18 6.74
N GLY A 168 10.62 -3.37 6.11
CA GLY A 168 9.90 -2.33 5.36
C GLY A 168 10.67 -1.78 4.16
N VAL A 169 11.58 -2.57 3.57
CA VAL A 169 12.30 -2.26 2.34
C VAL A 169 12.28 -3.46 1.39
N TYR A 170 12.19 -3.20 0.10
CA TYR A 170 11.90 -4.23 -0.90
C TYR A 170 12.86 -4.18 -2.11
N PRO A 171 14.13 -4.53 -1.95
CA PRO A 171 15.13 -4.47 -3.02
C PRO A 171 14.78 -5.23 -4.30
N PRO A 172 14.04 -6.36 -4.28
CA PRO A 172 13.65 -7.06 -5.51
C PRO A 172 12.85 -6.21 -6.50
N TRP A 173 12.12 -5.18 -6.04
CA TRP A 173 11.31 -4.35 -6.93
C TRP A 173 12.14 -3.47 -7.87
N LEU A 174 13.37 -3.13 -7.47
CA LEU A 174 14.30 -2.43 -8.36
C LEU A 174 14.64 -3.29 -9.59
N ARG A 175 14.80 -4.61 -9.37
CA ARG A 175 15.02 -5.55 -10.45
C ARG A 175 13.81 -5.65 -11.37
N ASP A 176 12.59 -5.75 -10.80
CA ASP A 176 11.35 -5.83 -11.58
C ASP A 176 11.25 -4.65 -12.56
N LEU A 177 11.55 -3.43 -12.08
CA LEU A 177 11.52 -2.23 -12.90
C LEU A 177 12.68 -2.18 -13.92
N GLY A 178 13.89 -2.51 -13.50
CA GLY A 178 15.04 -2.56 -14.39
C GLY A 178 14.87 -3.55 -15.55
N GLU A 179 14.33 -4.74 -15.28
CA GLU A 179 14.02 -5.77 -16.29
C GLU A 179 12.90 -5.32 -17.25
N ALA A 180 11.98 -4.49 -16.79
CA ALA A 180 10.95 -3.87 -17.62
C ALA A 180 11.43 -2.62 -18.38
N GLY A 181 12.70 -2.24 -18.23
CA GLY A 181 13.34 -1.14 -18.96
C GLY A 181 13.16 0.25 -18.34
N PHE A 182 12.58 0.35 -17.16
CA PHE A 182 12.51 1.63 -16.42
C PHE A 182 13.92 2.15 -16.12
N ARG A 183 14.07 3.48 -16.04
CA ARG A 183 15.34 4.18 -15.86
C ARG A 183 15.28 5.09 -14.66
N GLU A 184 16.44 5.65 -14.27
CA GLU A 184 16.57 6.59 -13.14
C GLU A 184 15.82 6.08 -11.90
N ILE A 185 16.10 4.78 -11.56
CA ILE A 185 15.44 4.12 -10.43
C ILE A 185 15.98 4.70 -9.14
N GLU A 186 15.14 5.49 -8.47
CA GLU A 186 15.44 6.07 -7.16
C GLU A 186 14.65 5.37 -6.07
N THR A 187 15.25 5.28 -4.87
CA THR A 187 14.54 4.80 -3.68
C THR A 187 14.74 5.76 -2.53
N PHE A 188 13.72 5.85 -1.69
CA PHE A 188 13.86 6.50 -0.39
C PHE A 188 13.11 5.73 0.68
N SER A 189 13.58 5.85 1.91
CA SER A 189 12.85 5.38 3.08
C SER A 189 13.07 6.31 4.25
N TYR A 190 12.08 6.39 5.13
CA TYR A 190 12.16 7.11 6.39
C TYR A 190 11.13 6.56 7.36
N ASP A 191 11.37 6.80 8.63
CA ASP A 191 10.57 6.26 9.70
C ASP A 191 9.75 7.35 10.37
N LEU A 192 8.57 6.97 10.86
CA LEU A 192 7.72 7.82 11.68
C LEU A 192 6.88 6.96 12.64
N ASP A 193 6.51 7.56 13.76
CA ASP A 193 5.59 6.93 14.70
C ASP A 193 4.14 7.27 14.34
N VAL A 194 3.31 6.24 14.24
CA VAL A 194 1.87 6.39 14.06
C VAL A 194 1.19 6.21 15.40
N PRO A 195 0.39 7.20 15.86
CA PRO A 195 -0.34 7.08 17.11
C PRO A 195 -1.53 6.14 16.94
N TYR A 196 -1.64 5.14 17.84
CA TYR A 196 -2.79 4.26 17.95
C TYR A 196 -3.28 4.21 19.39
N THR A 197 -4.59 4.23 19.60
CA THR A 197 -5.12 3.72 20.86
C THR A 197 -4.91 2.20 20.92
N PRO A 198 -4.85 1.56 22.11
CA PRO A 198 -4.76 0.11 22.21
C PRO A 198 -5.85 -0.64 21.42
N GLU A 199 -7.09 -0.11 21.41
CA GLU A 199 -8.19 -0.66 20.63
C GLU A 199 -7.93 -0.54 19.12
N ALA A 200 -7.50 0.63 18.66
CA ALA A 200 -7.20 0.86 17.24
C ALA A 200 -6.04 -0.03 16.76
N TRP A 201 -5.02 -0.24 17.60
CA TRP A 201 -3.93 -1.16 17.30
C TRP A 201 -4.42 -2.60 17.17
N ARG A 202 -5.26 -3.08 18.10
CA ARG A 202 -5.89 -4.40 18.03
C ARG A 202 -6.67 -4.57 16.73
N GLY A 203 -7.51 -3.59 16.36
CA GLY A 203 -8.25 -3.59 15.10
C GLY A 203 -7.33 -3.62 13.88
N ARG A 204 -6.25 -2.82 13.89
CA ARG A 204 -5.24 -2.83 12.83
C ARG A 204 -4.58 -4.21 12.66
N VAL A 205 -4.32 -4.90 13.77
CA VAL A 205 -3.70 -6.23 13.78
C VAL A 205 -4.70 -7.30 13.31
N ARG A 206 -5.97 -7.25 13.75
CA ARG A 206 -7.02 -8.15 13.25
C ARG A 206 -7.19 -8.07 11.73
N ALA A 207 -7.02 -6.88 11.15
CA ALA A 207 -7.06 -6.68 9.70
C ALA A 207 -5.79 -7.15 8.97
N SER A 208 -4.81 -7.74 9.65
CA SER A 208 -3.58 -8.23 9.03
C SER A 208 -3.73 -9.63 8.42
N GLY A 209 -2.87 -9.93 7.44
CA GLY A 209 -2.81 -11.26 6.83
C GLY A 209 -2.39 -12.38 7.80
N GLY A 210 -1.74 -12.03 8.91
CA GLY A 210 -1.32 -13.00 9.94
C GLY A 210 -2.41 -13.37 10.96
N VAL A 211 -3.46 -12.55 11.03
CA VAL A 211 -4.60 -12.76 11.94
C VAL A 211 -5.89 -12.97 11.14
N GLY A 212 -6.55 -11.90 10.67
CA GLY A 212 -7.82 -12.04 9.96
C GLY A 212 -7.73 -12.76 8.61
N GLY A 213 -6.55 -12.77 7.99
CA GLY A 213 -6.32 -13.53 6.76
C GLY A 213 -5.91 -15.00 6.97
N ALA A 214 -5.64 -15.44 8.20
CA ALA A 214 -5.07 -16.76 8.48
C ALA A 214 -5.85 -17.58 9.53
N LEU A 215 -6.52 -16.92 10.47
CA LEU A 215 -7.19 -17.56 11.62
C LEU A 215 -8.71 -17.62 11.43
N SER A 216 -9.35 -18.60 12.05
CA SER A 216 -10.81 -18.67 12.15
C SER A 216 -11.36 -17.62 13.14
N GLU A 217 -12.63 -17.26 13.05
CA GLU A 217 -13.26 -16.29 13.96
C GLU A 217 -13.04 -16.57 15.46
N PRO A 218 -13.16 -17.82 15.98
CA PRO A 218 -12.85 -18.10 17.37
C PRO A 218 -11.37 -17.88 17.73
N GLU A 219 -10.45 -18.21 16.81
CA GLU A 219 -9.01 -17.99 17.00
C GLU A 219 -8.67 -16.51 16.98
N VAL A 220 -9.27 -15.70 16.06
CA VAL A 220 -9.14 -14.24 16.05
C VAL A 220 -9.61 -13.65 17.38
N ALA A 221 -10.75 -14.10 17.93
CA ALA A 221 -11.25 -13.64 19.21
C ALA A 221 -10.34 -14.03 20.38
N ALA A 222 -9.70 -15.21 20.34
CA ALA A 222 -8.73 -15.63 21.35
C ALA A 222 -7.46 -14.76 21.26
N PHE A 223 -6.90 -14.62 20.08
CA PHE A 223 -5.75 -13.75 19.80
C PHE A 223 -6.00 -12.32 20.30
N ASP A 224 -7.17 -11.74 20.00
CA ASP A 224 -7.50 -10.36 20.35
C ASP A 224 -7.50 -10.16 21.88
N ARG A 225 -8.05 -11.10 22.65
CA ARG A 225 -8.00 -11.06 24.13
C ARG A 225 -6.56 -11.18 24.67
N GLU A 226 -5.74 -12.00 24.06
CA GLU A 226 -4.33 -12.13 24.45
C GLU A 226 -3.55 -10.87 24.14
N LEU A 227 -3.78 -10.24 22.95
CA LEU A 227 -3.16 -8.99 22.58
C LEU A 227 -3.60 -7.87 23.54
N GLU A 228 -4.89 -7.78 23.90
CA GLU A 228 -5.36 -6.83 24.92
C GLU A 228 -4.61 -6.97 26.23
N SER A 229 -4.52 -8.21 26.75
CA SER A 229 -3.81 -8.51 28.00
C SER A 229 -2.32 -8.16 27.92
N LEU A 230 -1.69 -8.40 26.76
CA LEU A 230 -0.30 -8.03 26.50
C LEU A 230 -0.11 -6.52 26.54
N LEU A 231 -0.99 -5.77 25.86
CA LEU A 231 -0.92 -4.31 25.81
C LEU A 231 -1.09 -3.70 27.21
N VAL A 232 -2.09 -4.12 27.98
CA VAL A 232 -2.32 -3.64 29.35
C VAL A 232 -1.10 -3.89 30.25
N LYS A 233 -0.46 -5.05 30.13
CA LYS A 233 0.65 -5.46 31.00
C LYS A 233 1.98 -4.82 30.63
N ARG A 234 2.27 -4.67 29.33
CA ARG A 234 3.60 -4.27 28.87
C ARG A 234 3.66 -2.87 28.27
N PHE A 235 2.53 -2.34 27.81
CA PHE A 235 2.44 -1.05 27.11
C PHE A 235 1.23 -0.26 27.64
N PRO A 236 1.20 0.08 28.95
CA PRO A 236 0.05 0.68 29.61
C PRO A 236 -0.06 2.19 29.29
N SER A 237 -0.19 2.52 28.00
CA SER A 237 -0.36 3.89 27.51
C SER A 237 -1.69 4.04 26.81
N GLU A 238 -2.33 5.21 26.94
CA GLU A 238 -3.53 5.54 26.19
C GLU A 238 -3.28 5.68 24.69
N ILE A 239 -2.06 6.10 24.32
CA ILE A 239 -1.59 6.20 22.95
C ILE A 239 -0.27 5.45 22.79
N LEU A 240 -0.27 4.49 21.90
CA LEU A 240 0.90 3.72 21.48
C LEU A 240 1.59 4.47 20.33
N ALA A 241 2.88 4.71 20.43
CA ALA A 241 3.70 5.16 19.31
C ALA A 241 4.15 3.92 18.52
N VAL A 242 3.49 3.66 17.41
CA VAL A 242 3.77 2.47 16.58
C VAL A 242 4.69 2.85 15.44
N HIS A 243 5.93 2.35 15.53
CA HIS A 243 6.96 2.66 14.56
C HIS A 243 6.62 2.10 13.18
N HIS A 244 6.60 2.96 12.18
CA HIS A 244 6.33 2.62 10.77
C HIS A 244 7.44 3.15 9.89
N ARG A 245 7.66 2.47 8.77
CA ARG A 245 8.56 2.90 7.70
C ARG A 245 7.80 3.14 6.41
N VAL A 246 8.00 4.31 5.83
CA VAL A 246 7.72 4.55 4.42
C VAL A 246 8.90 4.03 3.60
N PHE A 247 8.61 3.25 2.58
CA PHE A 247 9.56 2.91 1.53
C PHE A 247 8.93 3.20 0.18
N ALA A 248 9.67 3.84 -0.70
CA ALA A 248 9.22 4.11 -2.06
C ALA A 248 10.32 3.85 -3.08
N VAL A 249 9.89 3.35 -4.23
CA VAL A 249 10.69 3.26 -5.46
C VAL A 249 10.00 4.14 -6.49
N VAL A 250 10.76 5.03 -7.13
CA VAL A 250 10.35 5.87 -8.24
C VAL A 250 11.25 5.59 -9.42
N ALA A 251 10.69 5.54 -10.61
CA ALA A 251 11.49 5.38 -11.83
C ALA A 251 10.82 6.06 -13.02
N ASP A 252 11.63 6.49 -13.98
CA ASP A 252 11.17 7.05 -15.24
C ASP A 252 10.74 5.93 -16.20
N ALA A 253 9.70 6.19 -16.99
CA ALA A 253 9.23 5.28 -18.02
C ALA A 253 10.36 4.93 -19.01
N PRO A 254 10.36 3.70 -19.56
CA PRO A 254 11.30 3.34 -20.60
C PRO A 254 11.21 4.32 -21.77
N GLY A 255 12.36 4.93 -22.17
CA GLY A 255 12.41 5.72 -23.39
C GLY A 255 11.94 4.82 -24.54
N ARG A 256 10.92 5.22 -25.30
CA ARG A 256 10.64 4.54 -26.56
C ARG A 256 11.90 4.62 -27.40
N SER A 257 12.50 3.46 -27.74
CA SER A 257 13.52 3.43 -28.75
C SER A 257 12.90 4.07 -29.99
N ASP A 258 13.45 5.20 -30.43
CA ASP A 258 13.24 5.67 -31.79
C ASP A 258 13.75 4.51 -32.67
N SER A 259 12.84 3.62 -33.08
CA SER A 259 13.16 2.68 -34.17
C SER A 259 13.43 3.59 -35.37
N PRO A 260 14.66 3.60 -35.91
CA PRO A 260 14.88 4.32 -37.15
C PRO A 260 13.95 3.67 -38.18
N GLY A 261 13.12 4.51 -38.77
CA GLY A 261 12.10 4.12 -39.72
C GLY A 261 12.65 3.18 -40.77
N ALA A 262 11.89 2.11 -41.03
CA ALA A 262 12.02 1.29 -42.20
C ALA A 262 11.47 2.05 -43.41
#